data_ed37cce64b901ad927ee1c59bf33f4e5
#
_entry.id   ed37cce64b901ad927ee1c59bf33f4e5
#
_cell.length_a   1.000
_cell.length_b   1.000
_cell.length_c   1.000
_cell.angle_alpha   90.00
_cell.angle_beta   90.00
_cell.angle_gamma   90.00
#
_symmetry.space_group_name_H-M   'P 1'
#
loop_
_entity.id
_entity.type
_entity.pdbx_description
1 polymer ?
#
loop_
_entity_poly.entity_id
_entity_poly.type
_entity_poly.pdbx_seq_one_letter_code
_entity_poly.pdbx_strand_id
1 'polypeptide(L)'
;MGEALQGKTVVVVGQGGGIARAVTVLVRSEGARVVVAGRDKARLAAAYHDTGINAEVVDVTDDSSIAALAERVGLVDHVVSAVSARARGRLGQLERTSLLKSFDTKVIGPLMLTKYFAAQIKRGGSFVLFSGFPAFKINVGFLGVAITDGAVDFLTRSLAVELAPIRVNAISPGVIDSGAWDSLGAQGKRDHFENVSRTNLAHRIGTAEDVADAALFAMTNTFVTGVTLKVDGGQHLT
;
A
#
# COMPACT_ATOMS: atom_id res chain seq x y z
N MET A 1 12.58 12.05 -17.42
CA MET A 1 12.61 10.87 -16.53
C MET A 1 13.39 11.30 -15.30
N GLY A 2 12.82 11.10 -14.11
CA GLY A 2 13.50 11.33 -12.86
C GLY A 2 14.58 10.28 -12.61
N GLU A 3 15.52 10.58 -11.72
CA GLU A 3 16.64 9.67 -11.39
C GLU A 3 16.67 9.33 -9.89
N ALA A 4 15.58 9.63 -9.17
CA ALA A 4 15.55 9.49 -7.71
C ALA A 4 15.76 8.03 -7.22
N LEU A 5 15.44 7.05 -8.08
CA LEU A 5 15.62 5.62 -7.82
C LEU A 5 16.53 4.94 -8.86
N GLN A 6 17.40 5.69 -9.53
CA GLN A 6 18.32 5.15 -10.51
C GLN A 6 19.18 4.03 -9.92
N GLY A 7 19.16 2.84 -10.56
CA GLY A 7 19.89 1.66 -10.11
C GLY A 7 19.33 0.96 -8.86
N LYS A 8 18.21 1.45 -8.31
CA LYS A 8 17.51 0.83 -7.19
C LYS A 8 16.61 -0.31 -7.65
N THR A 9 16.39 -1.27 -6.78
CA THR A 9 15.42 -2.36 -6.99
C THR A 9 14.24 -2.14 -6.05
N VAL A 10 13.04 -2.05 -6.60
CA VAL A 10 11.79 -1.87 -5.86
C VAL A 10 10.86 -3.05 -6.09
N VAL A 11 10.39 -3.67 -5.02
CA VAL A 11 9.33 -4.69 -5.05
C VAL A 11 8.01 -4.03 -4.70
N VAL A 12 6.99 -4.16 -5.55
CA VAL A 12 5.64 -3.66 -5.28
C VAL A 12 4.68 -4.86 -5.20
N VAL A 13 4.17 -5.11 -4.01
CA VAL A 13 3.21 -6.19 -3.75
C VAL A 13 1.80 -5.63 -3.82
N GLY A 14 1.00 -6.11 -4.79
CA GLY A 14 -0.36 -5.65 -5.01
C GLY A 14 -1.02 -6.27 -6.24
N GLN A 15 -2.23 -5.81 -6.58
CA GLN A 15 -3.04 -6.41 -7.65
C GLN A 15 -2.81 -5.83 -9.07
N GLY A 16 -1.80 -5.00 -9.27
CA GLY A 16 -1.49 -4.42 -10.59
C GLY A 16 -2.47 -3.35 -11.07
N GLY A 17 -3.36 -2.84 -10.22
CA GLY A 17 -4.31 -1.77 -10.51
C GLY A 17 -4.27 -0.64 -9.47
N GLY A 18 -4.98 0.45 -9.75
CA GLY A 18 -5.13 1.57 -8.83
C GLY A 18 -3.81 2.10 -8.29
N ILE A 19 -3.72 2.27 -6.97
CA ILE A 19 -2.53 2.80 -6.29
C ILE A 19 -1.27 1.96 -6.55
N ALA A 20 -1.38 0.62 -6.50
CA ALA A 20 -0.22 -0.24 -6.76
C ALA A 20 0.36 -0.02 -8.16
N ARG A 21 -0.51 0.19 -9.16
CA ARG A 21 -0.09 0.52 -10.54
C ARG A 21 0.59 1.89 -10.60
N ALA A 22 0.00 2.92 -10.00
CA ALA A 22 0.59 4.27 -10.00
C ALA A 22 1.98 4.28 -9.35
N VAL A 23 2.14 3.65 -8.18
CA VAL A 23 3.46 3.47 -7.54
C VAL A 23 4.43 2.75 -8.47
N THR A 24 4.01 1.65 -9.09
CA THR A 24 4.87 0.85 -9.99
C THR A 24 5.36 1.67 -11.18
N VAL A 25 4.45 2.40 -11.83
CA VAL A 25 4.79 3.24 -13.01
C VAL A 25 5.71 4.38 -12.59
N LEU A 26 5.42 5.06 -11.49
CA LEU A 26 6.23 6.16 -11.00
C LEU A 26 7.65 5.72 -10.65
N VAL A 27 7.82 4.66 -9.83
CA VAL A 27 9.18 4.21 -9.45
C VAL A 27 9.97 3.71 -10.65
N ARG A 28 9.29 3.14 -11.67
CA ARG A 28 9.93 2.77 -12.94
C ARG A 28 10.41 3.99 -13.72
N SER A 29 9.60 5.06 -13.78
CA SER A 29 9.99 6.33 -14.45
C SER A 29 11.11 7.05 -13.72
N GLU A 30 11.29 6.79 -12.41
CA GLU A 30 12.41 7.29 -11.57
C GLU A 30 13.68 6.42 -11.66
N GLY A 31 13.75 5.52 -12.64
CA GLY A 31 14.96 4.73 -12.93
C GLY A 31 15.10 3.43 -12.15
N ALA A 32 14.10 3.01 -11.39
CA ALA A 32 14.14 1.75 -10.65
C ALA A 32 14.05 0.52 -11.55
N ARG A 33 14.69 -0.58 -11.16
CA ARG A 33 14.32 -1.92 -11.55
C ARG A 33 13.13 -2.35 -10.69
N VAL A 34 12.01 -2.67 -11.33
CA VAL A 34 10.76 -2.95 -10.61
C VAL A 34 10.37 -4.42 -10.74
N VAL A 35 10.01 -5.02 -9.61
CA VAL A 35 9.35 -6.32 -9.53
C VAL A 35 7.95 -6.10 -8.96
N VAL A 36 6.91 -6.48 -9.70
CA VAL A 36 5.54 -6.50 -9.18
C VAL A 36 5.20 -7.91 -8.74
N ALA A 37 4.54 -8.05 -7.59
CA ALA A 37 4.16 -9.35 -7.07
C ALA A 37 2.72 -9.38 -6.59
N GLY A 38 2.04 -10.49 -6.84
CA GLY A 38 0.66 -10.70 -6.43
C GLY A 38 0.19 -12.12 -6.79
N ARG A 39 -1.04 -12.46 -6.43
CA ARG A 39 -1.57 -13.82 -6.58
C ARG A 39 -1.73 -14.29 -8.03
N ASP A 40 -1.95 -13.37 -8.94
CA ASP A 40 -2.17 -13.66 -10.36
C ASP A 40 -1.02 -13.08 -11.19
N LYS A 41 0.02 -13.90 -11.38
CA LYS A 41 1.22 -13.53 -12.15
C LYS A 41 0.89 -13.23 -13.61
N ALA A 42 -0.04 -14.00 -14.22
CA ALA A 42 -0.41 -13.80 -15.62
C ALA A 42 -1.08 -12.45 -15.85
N ARG A 43 -2.00 -12.06 -14.96
CA ARG A 43 -2.64 -10.75 -14.97
C ARG A 43 -1.64 -9.62 -14.77
N LEU A 44 -0.68 -9.79 -13.85
CA LEU A 44 0.39 -8.80 -13.62
C LEU A 44 1.29 -8.67 -14.85
N ALA A 45 1.71 -9.77 -15.44
CA ALA A 45 2.53 -9.77 -16.66
C ALA A 45 1.81 -9.07 -17.82
N ALA A 46 0.52 -9.33 -18.01
CA ALA A 46 -0.30 -8.66 -19.02
C ALA A 46 -0.45 -7.15 -18.75
N ALA A 47 -0.65 -6.75 -17.49
CA ALA A 47 -0.80 -5.34 -17.10
C ALA A 47 0.46 -4.50 -17.33
N TYR A 48 1.63 -5.13 -17.36
CA TYR A 48 2.93 -4.47 -17.51
C TYR A 48 3.71 -4.97 -18.73
N HIS A 49 3.02 -5.53 -19.73
CA HIS A 49 3.63 -5.97 -20.98
C HIS A 49 4.46 -4.84 -21.62
N ASP A 50 5.62 -5.17 -22.13
CA ASP A 50 6.58 -4.25 -22.78
C ASP A 50 7.11 -3.06 -21.91
N THR A 51 6.92 -3.10 -20.60
CA THR A 51 7.41 -2.05 -19.70
C THR A 51 8.79 -2.36 -19.07
N GLY A 52 9.30 -3.57 -19.24
CA GLY A 52 10.51 -4.06 -18.55
C GLY A 52 10.31 -4.28 -17.04
N ILE A 53 9.04 -4.40 -16.58
CA ILE A 53 8.67 -4.71 -15.21
C ILE A 53 8.47 -6.22 -15.08
N ASN A 54 9.17 -6.85 -14.13
CA ASN A 54 9.06 -8.27 -13.87
C ASN A 54 7.86 -8.58 -12.98
N ALA A 55 7.06 -9.58 -13.36
CA ALA A 55 5.92 -10.06 -12.57
C ALA A 55 6.29 -11.35 -11.82
N GLU A 56 5.95 -11.40 -10.52
CA GLU A 56 6.15 -12.56 -9.65
C GLU A 56 4.85 -12.96 -8.94
N VAL A 57 4.78 -14.24 -8.53
CA VAL A 57 3.65 -14.73 -7.73
C VAL A 57 3.94 -14.57 -6.24
N VAL A 58 2.95 -14.08 -5.48
CA VAL A 58 2.95 -14.11 -4.02
C VAL A 58 1.51 -14.12 -3.49
N ASP A 59 1.27 -14.96 -2.50
CA ASP A 59 0.14 -14.83 -1.59
C ASP A 59 0.67 -14.36 -0.23
N VAL A 60 0.25 -13.19 0.20
CA VAL A 60 0.72 -12.59 1.46
C VAL A 60 0.11 -13.25 2.70
N THR A 61 -0.82 -14.18 2.52
CA THR A 61 -1.41 -15.00 3.58
C THR A 61 -0.74 -16.38 3.70
N ASP A 62 0.34 -16.60 2.93
CA ASP A 62 1.13 -17.84 2.94
C ASP A 62 2.62 -17.50 3.11
N ASP A 63 3.16 -17.83 4.26
CA ASP A 63 4.55 -17.60 4.63
C ASP A 63 5.53 -18.25 3.64
N SER A 64 5.20 -19.45 3.15
CA SER A 64 6.05 -20.15 2.17
C SER A 64 6.11 -19.43 0.84
N SER A 65 4.97 -18.84 0.41
CA SER A 65 4.89 -18.01 -0.80
C SER A 65 5.72 -16.73 -0.67
N ILE A 66 5.68 -16.09 0.51
CA ILE A 66 6.48 -14.88 0.78
C ILE A 66 7.98 -15.21 0.82
N ALA A 67 8.38 -16.28 1.52
CA ALA A 67 9.76 -16.73 1.59
C ALA A 67 10.34 -17.03 0.20
N ALA A 68 9.58 -17.78 -0.62
CA ALA A 68 9.96 -18.10 -1.99
C ALA A 68 10.08 -16.85 -2.89
N LEU A 69 9.20 -15.84 -2.71
CA LEU A 69 9.33 -14.56 -3.41
C LEU A 69 10.63 -13.86 -3.01
N ALA A 70 10.92 -13.77 -1.71
CA ALA A 70 12.11 -13.12 -1.19
C ALA A 70 13.40 -13.78 -1.71
N GLU A 71 13.44 -15.12 -1.78
CA GLU A 71 14.56 -15.87 -2.35
C GLU A 71 14.75 -15.60 -3.85
N ARG A 72 13.65 -15.64 -4.65
CA ARG A 72 13.72 -15.38 -6.10
C ARG A 72 14.17 -13.99 -6.45
N VAL A 73 13.74 -12.99 -5.67
CA VAL A 73 14.04 -11.57 -5.94
C VAL A 73 15.44 -11.20 -5.45
N GLY A 74 15.88 -11.76 -4.33
CA GLY A 74 17.18 -11.47 -3.72
C GLY A 74 17.27 -10.06 -3.15
N LEU A 75 18.45 -9.44 -3.25
CA LEU A 75 18.72 -8.12 -2.66
C LEU A 75 17.89 -7.01 -3.32
N VAL A 76 17.22 -6.21 -2.48
CA VAL A 76 16.34 -5.10 -2.89
C VAL A 76 16.66 -3.82 -2.13
N ASP A 77 16.25 -2.69 -2.67
CA ASP A 77 16.38 -1.40 -1.98
C ASP A 77 15.08 -1.04 -1.25
N HIS A 78 13.91 -1.28 -1.86
CA HIS A 78 12.63 -0.94 -1.25
C HIS A 78 11.57 -2.03 -1.50
N VAL A 79 10.71 -2.23 -0.50
CA VAL A 79 9.51 -3.08 -0.61
C VAL A 79 8.28 -2.25 -0.28
N VAL A 80 7.33 -2.23 -1.20
CA VAL A 80 6.04 -1.55 -1.06
C VAL A 80 4.94 -2.59 -0.95
N SER A 81 4.19 -2.60 0.16
CA SER A 81 3.07 -3.49 0.39
C SER A 81 1.74 -2.74 0.20
N ALA A 82 1.19 -2.77 -1.01
CA ALA A 82 -0.09 -2.16 -1.37
C ALA A 82 -1.26 -3.17 -1.37
N VAL A 83 -1.19 -4.17 -0.50
CA VAL A 83 -2.24 -5.18 -0.33
C VAL A 83 -3.42 -4.63 0.46
N SER A 84 -4.63 -5.13 0.18
CA SER A 84 -5.83 -4.70 0.88
C SER A 84 -6.88 -5.79 0.95
N ALA A 85 -7.47 -5.94 2.13
CA ALA A 85 -8.74 -6.62 2.36
C ALA A 85 -9.53 -5.77 3.38
N ARG A 86 -10.84 -5.62 3.15
CA ARG A 86 -11.65 -4.65 3.91
C ARG A 86 -12.86 -5.36 4.54
N ALA A 87 -12.89 -5.46 5.87
CA ALA A 87 -14.06 -5.91 6.61
C ALA A 87 -14.97 -4.70 6.86
N ARG A 88 -15.95 -4.47 5.98
CA ARG A 88 -16.94 -3.38 6.06
C ARG A 88 -18.23 -3.89 6.69
N GLY A 89 -18.96 -3.00 7.33
CA GLY A 89 -20.27 -3.25 7.94
C GLY A 89 -20.41 -2.60 9.30
N ARG A 90 -21.66 -2.41 9.74
CA ARG A 90 -21.95 -2.03 11.12
C ARG A 90 -21.61 -3.18 12.07
N LEU A 91 -21.43 -2.91 13.36
CA LEU A 91 -21.03 -3.90 14.36
C LEU A 91 -21.79 -5.22 14.24
N GLY A 92 -23.12 -5.18 14.14
CA GLY A 92 -23.97 -6.38 14.01
C GLY A 92 -23.87 -7.10 12.66
N GLN A 93 -23.16 -6.55 11.69
CA GLN A 93 -22.96 -7.13 10.35
C GLN A 93 -21.53 -7.64 10.13
N LEU A 94 -20.64 -7.43 11.12
CA LEU A 94 -19.25 -7.84 10.99
C LEU A 94 -19.11 -9.35 11.21
N GLU A 95 -18.62 -10.02 10.17
CA GLU A 95 -18.35 -11.45 10.20
C GLU A 95 -16.89 -11.70 10.64
N ARG A 96 -16.70 -12.67 11.55
CA ARG A 96 -15.37 -13.08 12.03
C ARG A 96 -14.43 -13.44 10.89
N THR A 97 -14.92 -14.15 9.88
CA THR A 97 -14.15 -14.58 8.70
C THR A 97 -13.63 -13.37 7.90
N SER A 98 -14.45 -12.35 7.72
CA SER A 98 -14.06 -11.09 7.05
C SER A 98 -13.01 -10.33 7.84
N LEU A 99 -13.14 -10.29 9.17
CA LEU A 99 -12.16 -9.67 10.06
C LEU A 99 -10.83 -10.41 10.01
N LEU A 100 -10.84 -11.74 10.16
CA LEU A 100 -9.63 -12.56 10.07
C LEU A 100 -8.92 -12.36 8.73
N LYS A 101 -9.65 -12.40 7.60
CA LYS A 101 -9.10 -12.14 6.27
C LYS A 101 -8.50 -10.73 6.15
N SER A 102 -9.16 -9.72 6.75
CA SER A 102 -8.67 -8.34 6.73
C SER A 102 -7.35 -8.20 7.50
N PHE A 103 -7.27 -8.79 8.71
CA PHE A 103 -6.05 -8.80 9.52
C PHE A 103 -4.93 -9.60 8.85
N ASP A 104 -5.24 -10.79 8.36
CA ASP A 104 -4.27 -11.66 7.71
C ASP A 104 -3.64 -10.98 6.49
N THR A 105 -4.47 -10.44 5.59
CA THR A 105 -3.98 -9.78 4.37
C THR A 105 -3.28 -8.45 4.67
N LYS A 106 -3.80 -7.62 5.60
CA LYS A 106 -3.42 -6.21 5.70
C LYS A 106 -2.47 -5.91 6.86
N VAL A 107 -2.39 -6.80 7.85
CA VAL A 107 -1.51 -6.64 9.02
C VAL A 107 -0.46 -7.73 9.06
N ILE A 108 -0.87 -9.00 9.09
CA ILE A 108 0.04 -10.14 9.19
C ILE A 108 0.86 -10.29 7.91
N GLY A 109 0.24 -10.22 6.75
CA GLY A 109 0.94 -10.31 5.46
C GLY A 109 2.08 -9.30 5.31
N PRO A 110 1.86 -7.98 5.50
CA PRO A 110 2.95 -7.00 5.52
C PRO A 110 4.00 -7.22 6.60
N LEU A 111 3.62 -7.70 7.79
CA LEU A 111 4.56 -8.10 8.83
C LEU A 111 5.46 -9.25 8.33
N MET A 112 4.87 -10.29 7.74
CA MET A 112 5.62 -11.44 7.20
C MET A 112 6.45 -11.05 5.97
N LEU A 113 5.95 -10.20 5.07
CA LEU A 113 6.77 -9.61 4.00
C LEU A 113 8.00 -8.90 4.58
N THR A 114 7.82 -8.12 5.62
CA THR A 114 8.93 -7.43 6.29
C THR A 114 9.92 -8.42 6.89
N LYS A 115 9.45 -9.45 7.60
CA LYS A 115 10.27 -10.51 8.19
C LYS A 115 11.17 -11.19 7.14
N TYR A 116 10.60 -11.61 6.02
CA TYR A 116 11.34 -12.37 5.00
C TYR A 116 12.23 -11.49 4.12
N PHE A 117 11.91 -10.21 3.94
CA PHE A 117 12.73 -9.29 3.16
C PHE A 117 13.75 -8.49 3.99
N ALA A 118 13.66 -8.44 5.32
CA ALA A 118 14.52 -7.58 6.15
C ALA A 118 16.02 -7.83 5.91
N ALA A 119 16.44 -9.09 5.83
CA ALA A 119 17.83 -9.45 5.57
C ALA A 119 18.28 -9.15 4.11
N GLN A 120 17.35 -8.87 3.21
CA GLN A 120 17.63 -8.59 1.80
C GLN A 120 17.54 -7.11 1.47
N ILE A 121 17.11 -6.27 2.42
CA ILE A 121 17.11 -4.81 2.24
C ILE A 121 18.54 -4.29 2.29
N LYS A 122 18.96 -3.65 1.22
CA LYS A 122 20.26 -2.99 1.15
C LYS A 122 20.31 -1.79 2.10
N ARG A 123 21.54 -1.41 2.50
CA ARG A 123 21.77 -0.24 3.34
C ARG A 123 21.09 1.01 2.74
N GLY A 124 20.30 1.72 3.57
CA GLY A 124 19.54 2.90 3.16
C GLY A 124 18.17 2.59 2.56
N GLY A 125 17.82 1.32 2.46
CA GLY A 125 16.52 0.88 1.94
C GLY A 125 15.36 1.07 2.91
N SER A 126 14.16 0.68 2.46
CA SER A 126 12.94 0.88 3.27
C SER A 126 11.80 -0.06 2.91
N PHE A 127 10.85 -0.14 3.86
CA PHE A 127 9.51 -0.67 3.64
C PHE A 127 8.49 0.49 3.60
N VAL A 128 7.51 0.40 2.68
CA VAL A 128 6.36 1.29 2.62
C VAL A 128 5.09 0.45 2.72
N LEU A 129 4.35 0.64 3.79
CA LEU A 129 3.10 -0.05 4.08
C LEU A 129 1.89 0.83 3.73
N PHE A 130 0.71 0.24 3.66
CA PHE A 130 -0.52 0.99 3.39
C PHE A 130 -1.53 0.80 4.51
N SER A 131 -1.77 1.86 5.27
CA SER A 131 -2.89 2.04 6.20
C SER A 131 -4.13 2.58 5.43
N GLY A 132 -4.90 3.45 6.03
CA GLY A 132 -6.00 4.16 5.41
C GLY A 132 -6.58 5.21 6.36
N PHE A 133 -7.28 6.21 5.80
CA PHE A 133 -7.86 7.29 6.60
C PHE A 133 -8.81 6.83 7.72
N PRO A 134 -9.48 5.64 7.65
CA PRO A 134 -10.31 5.17 8.76
C PRO A 134 -9.55 4.94 10.08
N ALA A 135 -8.21 4.80 10.04
CA ALA A 135 -7.40 4.78 11.25
C ALA A 135 -7.44 6.11 12.03
N PHE A 136 -7.75 7.22 11.34
CA PHE A 136 -7.66 8.59 11.87
C PHE A 136 -9.01 9.32 11.86
N LYS A 137 -10.00 8.80 11.13
CA LYS A 137 -11.38 9.32 11.10
C LYS A 137 -12.38 8.17 11.18
N ILE A 138 -13.09 8.13 12.29
CA ILE A 138 -14.06 7.06 12.56
C ILE A 138 -15.37 7.32 11.83
N ASN A 139 -15.79 6.35 11.03
CA ASN A 139 -17.07 6.39 10.31
C ASN A 139 -17.91 5.14 10.61
N VAL A 140 -19.23 5.31 10.69
CA VAL A 140 -20.15 4.18 10.85
C VAL A 140 -20.01 3.21 9.67
N GLY A 141 -19.91 1.91 9.96
CA GLY A 141 -19.72 0.86 8.95
C GLY A 141 -18.28 0.61 8.55
N PHE A 142 -17.31 1.32 9.14
CA PHE A 142 -15.89 1.16 8.87
C PHE A 142 -15.11 0.54 10.05
N LEU A 143 -15.79 0.05 11.09
CA LEU A 143 -15.12 -0.45 12.30
C LEU A 143 -14.02 -1.48 11.99
N GLY A 144 -14.30 -2.51 11.20
CA GLY A 144 -13.32 -3.54 10.84
C GLY A 144 -12.15 -3.00 10.02
N VAL A 145 -12.41 -2.02 9.15
CA VAL A 145 -11.36 -1.33 8.36
C VAL A 145 -10.51 -0.44 9.28
N ALA A 146 -11.16 0.32 10.18
CA ALA A 146 -10.48 1.24 11.07
C ALA A 146 -9.49 0.52 12.01
N ILE A 147 -9.88 -0.61 12.59
CA ILE A 147 -9.00 -1.38 13.47
C ILE A 147 -7.82 -2.00 12.72
N THR A 148 -8.01 -2.49 11.48
CA THR A 148 -6.90 -3.01 10.68
C THR A 148 -5.98 -1.89 10.19
N ASP A 149 -6.51 -0.74 9.79
CA ASP A 149 -5.72 0.43 9.39
C ASP A 149 -4.93 1.01 10.58
N GLY A 150 -5.55 1.07 11.78
CA GLY A 150 -4.88 1.46 13.02
C GLY A 150 -3.78 0.48 13.43
N ALA A 151 -4.01 -0.83 13.24
CA ALA A 151 -3.00 -1.84 13.49
C ALA A 151 -1.77 -1.67 12.57
N VAL A 152 -1.97 -1.31 11.28
CA VAL A 152 -0.86 -1.00 10.36
C VAL A 152 -0.09 0.26 10.80
N ASP A 153 -0.78 1.30 11.30
CA ASP A 153 -0.11 2.49 11.83
C ASP A 153 0.81 2.12 13.02
N PHE A 154 0.31 1.31 13.95
CA PHE A 154 1.12 0.86 15.09
C PHE A 154 2.26 -0.07 14.63
N LEU A 155 1.99 -1.02 13.72
CA LEU A 155 2.98 -1.92 13.14
C LEU A 155 4.13 -1.16 12.49
N THR A 156 3.82 -0.08 11.76
CA THR A 156 4.81 0.77 11.10
C THR A 156 5.82 1.35 12.09
N ARG A 157 5.33 1.88 13.21
CA ARG A 157 6.18 2.45 14.28
C ARG A 157 7.02 1.36 14.97
N SER A 158 6.42 0.22 15.24
CA SER A 158 7.10 -0.91 15.89
C SER A 158 8.22 -1.46 15.01
N LEU A 159 7.94 -1.67 13.72
CA LEU A 159 8.94 -2.16 12.77
C LEU A 159 10.07 -1.14 12.53
N ALA A 160 9.78 0.16 12.54
CA ALA A 160 10.81 1.19 12.41
C ALA A 160 11.83 1.15 13.56
N VAL A 161 11.39 0.80 14.77
CA VAL A 161 12.27 0.60 15.94
C VAL A 161 13.03 -0.72 15.83
N GLU A 162 12.32 -1.81 15.52
CA GLU A 162 12.86 -3.18 15.47
C GLU A 162 13.94 -3.34 14.39
N LEU A 163 13.74 -2.69 13.23
CA LEU A 163 14.58 -2.89 12.04
C LEU A 163 15.62 -1.79 11.81
N ALA A 164 15.76 -0.83 12.73
CA ALA A 164 16.73 0.24 12.54
C ALA A 164 18.12 -0.32 12.16
N PRO A 165 18.81 0.24 11.14
CA PRO A 165 18.53 1.49 10.44
C PRO A 165 17.66 1.36 9.17
N ILE A 166 17.02 0.22 8.90
CA ILE A 166 16.06 0.08 7.80
C ILE A 166 14.83 0.93 8.14
N ARG A 167 14.42 1.79 7.22
CA ARG A 167 13.28 2.69 7.44
C ARG A 167 11.96 1.97 7.14
N VAL A 168 10.95 2.22 7.95
CA VAL A 168 9.60 1.71 7.73
C VAL A 168 8.62 2.87 7.87
N ASN A 169 7.83 3.11 6.81
CA ASN A 169 6.80 4.14 6.80
C ASN A 169 5.49 3.57 6.25
N ALA A 170 4.39 4.22 6.53
CA ALA A 170 3.11 3.90 5.92
C ALA A 170 2.51 5.10 5.19
N ILE A 171 1.64 4.81 4.23
CA ILE A 171 0.77 5.79 3.59
C ILE A 171 -0.66 5.53 4.06
N SER A 172 -1.39 6.59 4.39
CA SER A 172 -2.81 6.56 4.73
C SER A 172 -3.61 7.33 3.67
N PRO A 173 -4.07 6.66 2.60
CA PRO A 173 -4.88 7.32 1.59
C PRO A 173 -6.28 7.68 2.12
N GLY A 174 -6.79 8.81 1.66
CA GLY A 174 -8.20 9.18 1.77
C GLY A 174 -9.08 8.49 0.73
N VAL A 175 -10.10 9.21 0.27
CA VAL A 175 -10.89 8.78 -0.89
C VAL A 175 -10.12 9.10 -2.17
N ILE A 176 -9.65 8.02 -2.82
CA ILE A 176 -8.82 8.07 -4.03
C ILE A 176 -9.59 7.44 -5.20
N ASP A 177 -9.58 8.08 -6.36
CA ASP A 177 -10.10 7.46 -7.58
C ASP A 177 -9.08 6.45 -8.12
N SER A 178 -9.21 5.22 -7.64
CA SER A 178 -8.29 4.12 -7.94
C SER A 178 -9.01 2.83 -8.36
N GLY A 179 -10.32 2.92 -8.70
CA GLY A 179 -11.16 1.76 -8.97
C GLY A 179 -11.78 1.13 -7.71
N ALA A 180 -11.37 1.54 -6.51
CA ALA A 180 -11.89 0.97 -5.25
C ALA A 180 -13.37 1.29 -4.97
N TRP A 181 -13.96 2.21 -5.71
CA TRP A 181 -15.32 2.71 -5.57
C TRP A 181 -16.24 2.32 -6.73
N ASP A 182 -15.73 1.59 -7.72
CA ASP A 182 -16.50 1.23 -8.93
C ASP A 182 -17.70 0.33 -8.63
N SER A 183 -17.65 -0.41 -7.50
CA SER A 183 -18.78 -1.22 -7.02
C SER A 183 -20.02 -0.40 -6.62
N LEU A 184 -19.90 0.92 -6.45
CA LEU A 184 -21.03 1.82 -6.20
C LEU A 184 -21.86 2.11 -7.47
N GLY A 185 -21.40 1.66 -8.63
CA GLY A 185 -21.94 2.05 -9.92
C GLY A 185 -21.60 3.51 -10.28
N ALA A 186 -21.85 3.89 -11.53
CA ALA A 186 -21.42 5.21 -12.03
C ALA A 186 -22.05 6.38 -11.28
N GLN A 187 -23.35 6.30 -10.95
CA GLN A 187 -24.02 7.38 -10.22
C GLN A 187 -23.58 7.42 -8.77
N GLY A 188 -23.59 6.29 -8.06
CA GLY A 188 -23.18 6.25 -6.65
C GLY A 188 -21.72 6.67 -6.44
N LYS A 189 -20.83 6.37 -7.39
CA LYS A 189 -19.44 6.84 -7.37
C LYS A 189 -19.37 8.37 -7.52
N ARG A 190 -20.13 8.97 -8.45
CA ARG A 190 -20.19 10.43 -8.64
C ARG A 190 -20.69 11.12 -7.37
N ASP A 191 -21.83 10.67 -6.83
CA ASP A 191 -22.44 11.27 -5.63
C ASP A 191 -21.49 11.18 -4.42
N HIS A 192 -20.82 10.03 -4.25
CA HIS A 192 -19.81 9.85 -3.21
C HIS A 192 -18.64 10.82 -3.36
N PHE A 193 -18.10 10.94 -4.57
CA PHE A 193 -16.96 11.81 -4.86
C PHE A 193 -17.32 13.29 -4.69
N GLU A 194 -18.49 13.71 -5.16
CA GLU A 194 -18.98 15.07 -4.96
C GLU A 194 -19.13 15.41 -3.47
N ASN A 195 -19.72 14.50 -2.69
CA ASN A 195 -19.87 14.70 -1.26
C ASN A 195 -18.50 14.82 -0.55
N VAL A 196 -17.55 13.94 -0.86
CA VAL A 196 -16.20 13.98 -0.26
C VAL A 196 -15.45 15.24 -0.69
N SER A 197 -15.54 15.66 -1.96
CA SER A 197 -14.89 16.88 -2.45
C SER A 197 -15.42 18.14 -1.76
N ARG A 198 -16.69 18.15 -1.35
CA ARG A 198 -17.27 19.28 -0.59
C ARG A 198 -16.81 19.33 0.86
N THR A 199 -16.45 18.19 1.43
CA THR A 199 -16.16 18.06 2.88
C THR A 199 -14.69 17.98 3.22
N ASN A 200 -13.81 17.53 2.32
CA ASN A 200 -12.37 17.54 2.58
C ASN A 200 -11.76 18.93 2.32
N LEU A 201 -10.62 19.20 2.96
CA LEU A 201 -9.99 20.53 2.90
C LEU A 201 -9.32 20.83 1.55
N ALA A 202 -8.99 19.81 0.77
CA ALA A 202 -8.43 19.99 -0.57
C ALA A 202 -9.49 20.25 -1.64
N HIS A 203 -10.78 20.11 -1.31
CA HIS A 203 -11.93 20.30 -2.19
C HIS A 203 -11.86 19.49 -3.50
N ARG A 204 -11.22 18.34 -3.46
CA ARG A 204 -11.12 17.40 -4.59
C ARG A 204 -10.99 15.95 -4.11
N ILE A 205 -11.22 15.03 -5.01
CA ILE A 205 -10.86 13.62 -4.83
C ILE A 205 -9.36 13.47 -5.09
N GLY A 206 -8.71 12.60 -4.31
CA GLY A 206 -7.31 12.23 -4.56
C GLY A 206 -7.18 11.32 -5.78
N THR A 207 -6.02 11.37 -6.43
CA THR A 207 -5.66 10.46 -7.51
C THR A 207 -4.70 9.37 -7.02
N ALA A 208 -4.53 8.32 -7.80
CA ALA A 208 -3.54 7.28 -7.48
C ALA A 208 -2.11 7.84 -7.50
N GLU A 209 -1.87 8.86 -8.32
CA GLU A 209 -0.60 9.57 -8.45
C GLU A 209 -0.27 10.39 -7.19
N ASP A 210 -1.24 11.09 -6.56
CA ASP A 210 -1.03 11.77 -5.28
C ASP A 210 -0.47 10.81 -4.22
N VAL A 211 -0.94 9.56 -4.23
CA VAL A 211 -0.50 8.52 -3.29
C VAL A 211 0.86 7.93 -3.68
N ALA A 212 1.11 7.79 -4.98
CA ALA A 212 2.39 7.30 -5.49
C ALA A 212 3.53 8.27 -5.19
N ASP A 213 3.30 9.58 -5.27
CA ASP A 213 4.28 10.62 -4.91
C ASP A 213 4.67 10.54 -3.43
N ALA A 214 3.70 10.30 -2.54
CA ALA A 214 3.98 10.10 -1.12
C ALA A 214 4.77 8.80 -0.87
N ALA A 215 4.51 7.74 -1.63
CA ALA A 215 5.29 6.50 -1.55
C ALA A 215 6.72 6.72 -2.03
N LEU A 216 6.93 7.45 -3.12
CA LEU A 216 8.25 7.85 -3.60
C LEU A 216 9.00 8.68 -2.54
N PHE A 217 8.34 9.68 -1.94
CA PHE A 217 8.91 10.47 -0.85
C PHE A 217 9.34 9.57 0.33
N ALA A 218 8.50 8.61 0.75
CA ALA A 218 8.83 7.69 1.84
C ALA A 218 10.04 6.80 1.52
N MET A 219 10.26 6.45 0.25
CA MET A 219 11.43 5.71 -0.20
C MET A 219 12.69 6.56 -0.27
N THR A 220 12.60 7.80 -0.76
CA THR A 220 13.75 8.65 -1.10
C THR A 220 14.21 9.56 0.03
N ASN A 221 13.32 9.98 0.94
CA ASN A 221 13.69 10.78 2.11
C ASN A 221 14.34 9.89 3.18
N THR A 222 15.65 9.98 3.31
CA THR A 222 16.45 9.11 4.19
C THR A 222 16.32 9.44 5.68
N PHE A 223 15.66 10.52 6.05
CA PHE A 223 15.46 10.92 7.46
C PHE A 223 14.03 10.72 7.96
N VAL A 224 13.15 10.15 7.12
CA VAL A 224 11.76 9.83 7.49
C VAL A 224 11.63 8.33 7.77
N THR A 225 11.25 7.97 9.01
CA THR A 225 10.95 6.60 9.43
C THR A 225 9.95 6.59 10.58
N GLY A 226 9.13 5.54 10.68
CA GLY A 226 8.13 5.35 11.74
C GLY A 226 6.89 6.24 11.60
N VAL A 227 6.66 6.84 10.44
CA VAL A 227 5.52 7.75 10.22
C VAL A 227 4.48 7.14 9.29
N THR A 228 3.22 7.52 9.51
CA THR A 228 2.13 7.31 8.55
C THR A 228 1.78 8.65 7.89
N LEU A 229 2.13 8.77 6.61
CA LEU A 229 1.84 9.95 5.79
C LEU A 229 0.36 9.95 5.38
N LYS A 230 -0.38 10.95 5.80
CA LYS A 230 -1.80 11.10 5.45
C LYS A 230 -1.92 11.81 4.11
N VAL A 231 -2.41 11.09 3.10
CA VAL A 231 -2.65 11.57 1.74
C VAL A 231 -4.16 11.53 1.49
N ASP A 232 -4.88 12.41 2.15
CA ASP A 232 -6.34 12.35 2.26
C ASP A 232 -7.05 13.69 2.05
N GLY A 233 -6.33 14.70 1.57
CA GLY A 233 -6.88 16.05 1.37
C GLY A 233 -7.38 16.70 2.65
N GLY A 234 -6.84 16.32 3.81
CA GLY A 234 -7.29 16.79 5.12
C GLY A 234 -8.59 16.15 5.59
N GLN A 235 -9.05 15.06 4.97
CA GLN A 235 -10.32 14.39 5.28
C GLN A 235 -10.40 13.90 6.75
N HIS A 236 -9.28 13.59 7.38
CA HIS A 236 -9.23 13.18 8.79
C HIS A 236 -9.50 14.32 9.78
N LEU A 237 -9.47 15.56 9.34
CA LEU A 237 -9.70 16.76 10.17
C LEU A 237 -11.13 17.31 10.08
N THR A 238 -11.96 16.78 9.17
CA THR A 238 -13.31 17.30 8.87
C THR A 238 -14.43 16.41 9.38
#